data_2825a9e97331dad832987a2d9c5e9544
#
_entry.id   2825a9e97331dad832987a2d9c5e9544
#
_cell.length_a   1.000
_cell.length_b   1.000
_cell.length_c   1.000
_cell.angle_alpha   90.00
_cell.angle_beta   90.00
_cell.angle_gamma   90.00
#
_symmetry.space_group_name_H-M   'P 1'
#
loop_
_entity.id
_entity.type
_entity.pdbx_description
1 polymer ?
#
loop_
_entity_poly.entity_id
_entity_poly.type
_entity_poly.pdbx_seq_one_letter_code
_entity_poly.pdbx_strand_id
1 'polypeptide(L)'
;MTVTTDRPAAHPRTPPPPAPASRAALGLLRQAGDGLAEAHRQNEPLLRYPAAYLAALRAAAAVLAVRARPRPRRGAPRDVWNLLAEVAPELGEWAAFFAACSDTRAAAEAGIARLVGRRDADDLLRQAEQFVGIVRAAVPVR
;
A
#
# COMPACT_ATOMS: atom_id res chain seq x y z
N MET A 1 -0.99 -27.25 54.78
CA MET A 1 -0.95 -25.92 54.38
C MET A 1 -0.63 -25.74 52.92
N THR A 2 -1.54 -25.37 52.22
CA THR A 2 -1.41 -25.32 50.81
C THR A 2 -1.16 -23.89 50.39
N VAL A 3 -0.03 -23.73 49.94
CA VAL A 3 0.28 -22.50 49.27
C VAL A 3 -0.48 -22.51 47.97
N THR A 4 -1.56 -21.90 48.02
CA THR A 4 -2.15 -21.54 46.76
C THR A 4 -1.17 -20.63 46.08
N THR A 5 -0.38 -21.23 45.27
CA THR A 5 0.25 -20.44 44.27
C THR A 5 -0.82 -19.71 43.56
N ASP A 6 -0.97 -18.54 43.99
CA ASP A 6 -1.89 -17.67 43.33
C ASP A 6 -1.34 -17.35 41.97
N ARG A 7 -1.51 -18.31 41.12
CA ARG A 7 -1.33 -18.05 39.72
C ARG A 7 -2.43 -17.07 39.37
N PRO A 8 -2.09 -15.83 39.04
CA PRO A 8 -3.13 -14.93 38.63
C PRO A 8 -3.93 -15.61 37.52
N ALA A 9 -5.22 -15.71 37.79
CA ALA A 9 -6.12 -16.19 36.77
C ALA A 9 -5.74 -15.57 35.47
N ALA A 10 -5.59 -16.42 34.48
CA ALA A 10 -5.20 -15.98 33.17
C ALA A 10 -6.09 -14.79 32.77
N HIS A 11 -5.61 -13.64 32.98
CA HIS A 11 -6.26 -12.46 32.46
C HIS A 11 -6.28 -12.58 30.94
N PRO A 12 -7.41 -12.28 30.29
CA PRO A 12 -7.40 -12.20 28.86
C PRO A 12 -6.26 -11.25 28.51
N ARG A 13 -5.23 -11.81 27.95
CA ARG A 13 -4.09 -10.99 27.58
C ARG A 13 -4.52 -10.04 26.50
N THR A 14 -4.47 -8.79 26.82
CA THR A 14 -4.52 -7.78 25.80
C THR A 14 -3.33 -8.03 24.88
N PRO A 15 -3.54 -8.24 23.59
CA PRO A 15 -2.41 -8.39 22.69
C PRO A 15 -1.48 -7.18 22.83
N PRO A 16 -0.17 -7.37 22.77
CA PRO A 16 0.75 -6.24 22.82
C PRO A 16 0.43 -5.27 21.68
N PRO A 17 0.65 -3.98 21.89
CA PRO A 17 0.44 -3.02 20.81
C PRO A 17 1.28 -3.41 19.60
N PRO A 18 0.76 -3.22 18.37
CA PRO A 18 1.52 -3.55 17.18
C PRO A 18 2.83 -2.77 17.13
N ALA A 19 3.86 -3.36 16.55
CA ALA A 19 5.13 -2.69 16.33
C ALA A 19 4.91 -1.38 15.54
N PRO A 20 5.78 -0.38 15.69
CA PRO A 20 5.64 0.87 14.94
C PRO A 20 5.51 0.67 13.44
N ALA A 21 6.28 -0.30 12.86
CA ALA A 21 6.19 -0.61 11.45
C ALA A 21 4.80 -1.12 11.06
N SER A 22 4.18 -1.96 11.92
CA SER A 22 2.83 -2.48 11.68
C SER A 22 1.78 -1.37 11.79
N ARG A 23 1.96 -0.43 12.72
CA ARG A 23 1.04 0.70 12.83
C ARG A 23 1.12 1.60 11.60
N ALA A 24 2.33 1.84 11.11
CA ALA A 24 2.52 2.61 9.89
C ALA A 24 1.87 1.92 8.70
N ALA A 25 2.08 0.61 8.57
CA ALA A 25 1.48 -0.18 7.50
C ALA A 25 -0.05 -0.14 7.57
N LEU A 26 -0.63 -0.27 8.76
CA LEU A 26 -2.07 -0.20 8.93
C LEU A 26 -2.62 1.15 8.51
N GLY A 27 -1.96 2.23 8.88
CA GLY A 27 -2.35 3.59 8.47
C GLY A 27 -2.29 3.76 6.95
N LEU A 28 -1.23 3.24 6.33
CA LEU A 28 -1.09 3.30 4.87
C LEU A 28 -2.16 2.47 4.16
N LEU A 29 -2.52 1.31 4.70
CA LEU A 29 -3.59 0.50 4.12
C LEU A 29 -4.95 1.17 4.25
N ARG A 30 -5.21 1.86 5.35
CA ARG A 30 -6.43 2.66 5.48
C ARG A 30 -6.46 3.78 4.44
N GLN A 31 -5.33 4.47 4.26
CA GLN A 31 -5.23 5.51 3.24
C GLN A 31 -5.43 4.94 1.83
N ALA A 32 -4.90 3.74 1.58
CA ALA A 32 -5.12 3.07 0.30
C ALA A 32 -6.60 2.79 0.06
N GLY A 33 -7.30 2.30 1.08
CA GLY A 33 -8.74 2.06 0.99
C GLY A 33 -9.54 3.33 0.75
N ASP A 34 -9.20 4.40 1.47
CA ASP A 34 -9.84 5.70 1.28
C ASP A 34 -9.57 6.24 -0.13
N GLY A 35 -8.35 6.02 -0.62
CA GLY A 35 -7.96 6.42 -1.97
C GLY A 35 -8.73 5.68 -3.05
N LEU A 36 -8.99 4.38 -2.86
CA LEU A 36 -9.82 3.61 -3.78
C LEU A 36 -11.26 4.13 -3.79
N ALA A 37 -11.80 4.41 -2.62
CA ALA A 37 -13.15 4.98 -2.53
C ALA A 37 -13.21 6.33 -3.24
N GLU A 38 -12.20 7.16 -3.07
CA GLU A 38 -12.11 8.44 -3.77
C GLU A 38 -12.03 8.24 -5.28
N ALA A 39 -11.22 7.30 -5.75
CA ALA A 39 -11.11 6.99 -7.18
C ALA A 39 -12.45 6.57 -7.77
N HIS A 40 -13.23 5.79 -7.01
CA HIS A 40 -14.58 5.40 -7.46
C HIS A 40 -15.51 6.61 -7.60
N ARG A 41 -15.38 7.60 -6.73
CA ARG A 41 -16.20 8.80 -6.79
C ARG A 41 -15.85 9.74 -7.95
N GLN A 42 -14.60 9.63 -8.43
CA GLN A 42 -14.13 10.50 -9.51
C GLN A 42 -14.57 9.95 -10.86
N ASN A 43 -15.42 10.68 -11.57
CA ASN A 43 -15.86 10.29 -12.91
C ASN A 43 -14.89 10.72 -14.01
N GLU A 44 -14.07 11.73 -13.73
CA GLU A 44 -13.10 12.25 -14.70
C GLU A 44 -11.86 11.37 -14.73
N PRO A 45 -11.46 10.87 -15.92
CA PRO A 45 -10.25 10.05 -16.01
C PRO A 45 -8.99 10.72 -15.45
N LEU A 46 -8.86 12.03 -15.66
CA LEU A 46 -7.71 12.79 -15.16
C LEU A 46 -7.64 12.82 -13.64
N LEU A 47 -8.74 12.62 -12.94
CA LEU A 47 -8.79 12.59 -11.48
C LEU A 47 -8.80 11.17 -10.94
N ARG A 48 -9.50 10.26 -11.63
CA ARG A 48 -9.56 8.84 -11.22
C ARG A 48 -8.21 8.16 -11.33
N TYR A 49 -7.50 8.39 -12.42
CA TYR A 49 -6.21 7.71 -12.66
C TYR A 49 -5.20 8.01 -11.55
N PRO A 50 -4.93 9.28 -11.21
CA PRO A 50 -3.98 9.56 -10.12
C PRO A 50 -4.45 9.05 -8.76
N ALA A 51 -5.74 9.10 -8.48
CA ALA A 51 -6.28 8.60 -7.20
C ALA A 51 -6.06 7.10 -7.06
N ALA A 52 -6.34 6.33 -8.13
CA ALA A 52 -6.11 4.89 -8.14
C ALA A 52 -4.63 4.56 -8.02
N TYR A 53 -3.79 5.28 -8.75
CA TYR A 53 -2.34 5.09 -8.67
C TYR A 53 -1.82 5.34 -7.25
N LEU A 54 -2.27 6.42 -6.62
CA LEU A 54 -1.83 6.76 -5.27
C LEU A 54 -2.25 5.70 -4.26
N ALA A 55 -3.44 5.11 -4.42
CA ALA A 55 -3.88 4.02 -3.55
C ALA A 55 -2.92 2.83 -3.66
N ALA A 56 -2.53 2.45 -4.88
CA ALA A 56 -1.55 1.38 -5.08
C ALA A 56 -0.20 1.75 -4.47
N LEU A 57 0.23 2.98 -4.63
CA LEU A 57 1.50 3.46 -4.08
C LEU A 57 1.51 3.35 -2.55
N ARG A 58 0.41 3.69 -1.90
CA ARG A 58 0.29 3.58 -0.44
C ARG A 58 0.29 2.13 0.02
N ALA A 59 -0.33 1.23 -0.73
CA ALA A 59 -0.26 -0.20 -0.43
C ALA A 59 1.17 -0.72 -0.55
N ALA A 60 1.89 -0.31 -1.58
CA ALA A 60 3.30 -0.66 -1.72
C ALA A 60 4.13 -0.13 -0.54
N ALA A 61 3.87 1.11 -0.13
CA ALA A 61 4.54 1.70 1.03
C ALA A 61 4.25 0.92 2.31
N ALA A 62 3.05 0.34 2.44
CA ALA A 62 2.72 -0.50 3.60
C ALA A 62 3.60 -1.75 3.65
N VAL A 63 3.83 -2.39 2.49
CA VAL A 63 4.75 -3.55 2.43
C VAL A 63 6.15 -3.12 2.84
N LEU A 64 6.63 -2.00 2.33
CA LEU A 64 7.95 -1.48 2.67
C LEU A 64 8.07 -1.18 4.16
N ALA A 65 7.01 -0.68 4.78
CA ALA A 65 7.03 -0.36 6.21
C ALA A 65 7.29 -1.59 7.08
N VAL A 66 6.83 -2.77 6.66
CA VAL A 66 7.00 -3.99 7.45
C VAL A 66 8.16 -4.87 6.98
N ARG A 67 8.61 -4.73 5.74
CA ARG A 67 9.65 -5.62 5.18
C ARG A 67 10.98 -4.94 4.91
N ALA A 68 10.97 -3.64 4.61
CA ALA A 68 12.21 -2.95 4.29
C ALA A 68 13.05 -2.76 5.53
N ARG A 69 14.35 -3.00 5.39
CA ARG A 69 15.29 -2.68 6.45
C ARG A 69 15.82 -1.28 6.24
N PRO A 70 15.97 -0.50 7.32
CA PRO A 70 16.60 0.80 7.19
C PRO A 70 18.00 0.63 6.62
N ARG A 71 18.28 1.32 5.54
CA ARG A 71 19.62 1.38 4.96
C ARG A 71 20.07 2.82 4.95
N PRO A 72 21.35 3.08 5.25
CA PRO A 72 21.88 4.42 5.02
C PRO A 72 21.72 4.74 3.55
N ARG A 73 21.10 5.85 3.27
CA ARG A 73 20.89 6.28 1.90
C ARG A 73 22.20 6.77 1.33
N ARG A 74 22.63 6.10 0.28
CA ARG A 74 23.74 6.56 -0.53
C ARG A 74 23.24 6.70 -1.95
N GLY A 75 23.38 7.89 -2.52
CA GLY A 75 22.98 8.14 -3.87
C GLY A 75 21.53 8.60 -4.01
N ALA A 76 21.01 8.55 -5.23
CA ALA A 76 19.65 8.97 -5.55
C ALA A 76 18.62 8.11 -4.82
N PRO A 77 17.50 8.71 -4.35
CA PRO A 77 16.44 7.93 -3.74
C PRO A 77 15.87 6.94 -4.76
N ARG A 78 15.71 5.69 -4.33
CA ARG A 78 15.04 4.69 -5.16
C ARG A 78 13.56 4.90 -5.10
N ASP A 79 12.89 4.68 -6.20
CA ASP A 79 11.45 4.78 -6.20
C ASP A 79 10.83 3.57 -5.48
N VAL A 80 9.58 3.74 -5.09
CA VAL A 80 8.86 2.74 -4.29
C VAL A 80 8.77 1.40 -5.03
N TRP A 81 8.56 1.43 -6.34
CA TRP A 81 8.34 0.20 -7.11
C TRP A 81 9.61 -0.63 -7.21
N ASN A 82 10.76 0.00 -7.38
CA ASN A 82 12.04 -0.70 -7.38
C ASN A 82 12.31 -1.33 -6.02
N LEU A 83 12.04 -0.59 -4.94
CA LEU A 83 12.20 -1.10 -3.59
C LEU A 83 11.25 -2.27 -3.32
N LEU A 84 10.00 -2.16 -3.77
CA LEU A 84 9.02 -3.23 -3.59
C LEU A 84 9.48 -4.52 -4.26
N ALA A 85 9.98 -4.43 -5.48
CA ALA A 85 10.46 -5.61 -6.20
C ALA A 85 11.65 -6.26 -5.48
N GLU A 86 12.48 -5.47 -4.80
CA GLU A 86 13.60 -6.01 -4.04
C GLU A 86 13.16 -6.74 -2.77
N VAL A 87 12.27 -6.13 -1.98
CA VAL A 87 11.90 -6.68 -0.66
C VAL A 87 10.74 -7.67 -0.75
N ALA A 88 9.99 -7.65 -1.82
CA ALA A 88 8.85 -8.53 -2.04
C ALA A 88 8.86 -9.03 -3.49
N PRO A 89 9.79 -9.96 -3.83
CA PRO A 89 9.89 -10.45 -5.20
C PRO A 89 8.58 -11.05 -5.72
N GLU A 90 7.75 -11.58 -4.84
CA GLU A 90 6.44 -12.13 -5.19
C GLU A 90 5.49 -11.05 -5.73
N LEU A 91 5.78 -9.78 -5.48
CA LEU A 91 5.00 -8.65 -5.98
C LEU A 91 5.70 -7.93 -7.12
N GLY A 92 6.75 -8.55 -7.67
CA GLY A 92 7.59 -7.91 -8.70
C GLY A 92 6.84 -7.54 -9.97
N GLU A 93 5.89 -8.39 -10.42
CA GLU A 93 5.09 -8.08 -11.60
C GLU A 93 4.16 -6.90 -11.36
N TRP A 94 3.59 -6.82 -10.15
CA TRP A 94 2.77 -5.68 -9.77
C TRP A 94 3.60 -4.39 -9.74
N ALA A 95 4.81 -4.47 -9.17
CA ALA A 95 5.72 -3.34 -9.12
C ALA A 95 6.06 -2.84 -10.53
N ALA A 96 6.37 -3.75 -11.44
CA ALA A 96 6.66 -3.40 -12.83
C ALA A 96 5.46 -2.75 -13.52
N PHE A 97 4.27 -3.29 -13.27
CA PHE A 97 3.04 -2.76 -13.85
C PHE A 97 2.80 -1.30 -13.41
N PHE A 98 2.85 -1.04 -12.10
CA PHE A 98 2.59 0.31 -11.61
C PHE A 98 3.73 1.28 -11.95
N ALA A 99 4.97 0.80 -11.99
CA ALA A 99 6.08 1.62 -12.45
C ALA A 99 5.83 2.10 -13.89
N ALA A 100 5.32 1.23 -14.74
CA ALA A 100 4.99 1.59 -16.12
C ALA A 100 3.83 2.59 -16.20
N CYS A 101 2.99 2.67 -15.17
CA CYS A 101 1.87 3.61 -15.12
C CYS A 101 2.28 5.02 -14.69
N SER A 102 3.50 5.21 -14.22
CA SER A 102 3.91 6.49 -13.61
C SER A 102 3.88 7.66 -14.61
N ASP A 103 4.22 7.41 -15.85
CA ASP A 103 4.18 8.47 -16.88
C ASP A 103 2.75 8.89 -17.19
N THR A 104 1.84 7.93 -17.25
CA THR A 104 0.42 8.23 -17.47
C THR A 104 -0.15 9.01 -16.27
N ARG A 105 0.28 8.66 -15.05
CA ARG A 105 -0.12 9.43 -13.88
C ARG A 105 0.36 10.87 -13.96
N ALA A 106 1.61 11.06 -14.36
CA ALA A 106 2.16 12.42 -14.50
C ALA A 106 1.40 13.21 -15.57
N ALA A 107 1.05 12.57 -16.68
CA ALA A 107 0.25 13.20 -17.73
C ALA A 107 -1.13 13.61 -17.20
N ALA A 108 -1.77 12.75 -16.39
CA ALA A 108 -3.06 13.04 -15.80
C ALA A 108 -2.97 14.26 -14.86
N GLU A 109 -1.94 14.29 -14.03
CA GLU A 109 -1.72 15.40 -13.09
C GLU A 109 -1.42 16.70 -13.82
N ALA A 110 -0.79 16.60 -14.99
CA ALA A 110 -0.53 17.76 -15.84
C ALA A 110 -1.76 18.18 -16.67
N GLY A 111 -2.87 17.45 -16.58
CA GLY A 111 -4.10 17.78 -17.29
C GLY A 111 -4.09 17.42 -18.77
N ILE A 112 -3.25 16.46 -19.19
CA ILE A 112 -3.14 16.09 -20.60
C ILE A 112 -4.18 15.02 -20.93
N ALA A 113 -5.39 15.47 -21.23
CA ALA A 113 -6.55 14.60 -21.40
C ALA A 113 -6.39 13.55 -22.51
N ARG A 114 -5.66 13.87 -23.58
CA ARG A 114 -5.50 12.95 -24.71
C ARG A 114 -4.68 11.70 -24.36
N LEU A 115 -3.92 11.74 -23.26
CA LEU A 115 -3.08 10.63 -22.84
C LEU A 115 -3.71 9.74 -21.79
N VAL A 116 -4.89 10.12 -21.29
CA VAL A 116 -5.55 9.37 -20.20
C VAL A 116 -7.02 9.22 -20.53
N GLY A 117 -7.36 8.10 -21.13
CA GLY A 117 -8.75 7.81 -21.45
C GLY A 117 -9.52 7.21 -20.28
N ARG A 118 -10.84 7.15 -20.44
CA ARG A 118 -11.73 6.55 -19.44
C ARG A 118 -11.35 5.09 -19.17
N ARG A 119 -11.03 4.34 -20.23
CA ARG A 119 -10.67 2.94 -20.10
C ARG A 119 -9.38 2.77 -19.31
N ASP A 120 -8.39 3.63 -19.56
CA ASP A 120 -7.15 3.59 -18.81
C ASP A 120 -7.39 3.78 -17.33
N ALA A 121 -8.22 4.74 -16.97
CA ALA A 121 -8.53 5.04 -15.57
C ALA A 121 -9.33 3.90 -14.91
N ASP A 122 -10.31 3.34 -15.63
CA ASP A 122 -11.12 2.24 -15.11
C ASP A 122 -10.27 0.99 -14.91
N ASP A 123 -9.39 0.69 -15.88
CA ASP A 123 -8.50 -0.47 -15.79
C ASP A 123 -7.51 -0.31 -14.63
N LEU A 124 -6.95 0.88 -14.49
CA LEU A 124 -6.02 1.12 -13.38
C LEU A 124 -6.72 0.96 -12.04
N LEU A 125 -7.94 1.47 -11.91
CA LEU A 125 -8.69 1.33 -10.66
C LEU A 125 -8.90 -0.15 -10.31
N ARG A 126 -9.28 -0.98 -11.29
CA ARG A 126 -9.42 -2.43 -11.05
C ARG A 126 -8.11 -3.06 -10.61
N GLN A 127 -7.01 -2.71 -11.27
CA GLN A 127 -5.71 -3.26 -10.91
C GLN A 127 -5.27 -2.81 -9.52
N ALA A 128 -5.52 -1.54 -9.18
CA ALA A 128 -5.20 -1.02 -7.86
C ALA A 128 -6.02 -1.73 -6.78
N GLU A 129 -7.31 -1.98 -7.03
CA GLU A 129 -8.15 -2.73 -6.09
C GLU A 129 -7.62 -4.14 -5.84
N GLN A 130 -7.23 -4.84 -6.90
CA GLN A 130 -6.64 -6.17 -6.76
C GLN A 130 -5.35 -6.12 -5.95
N PHE A 131 -4.48 -5.20 -6.29
CA PHE A 131 -3.19 -5.07 -5.62
C PHE A 131 -3.35 -4.75 -4.13
N VAL A 132 -4.21 -3.79 -3.81
CA VAL A 132 -4.48 -3.44 -2.41
C VAL A 132 -5.03 -4.65 -1.65
N GLY A 133 -5.92 -5.42 -2.27
CA GLY A 133 -6.45 -6.65 -1.66
C GLY A 133 -5.36 -7.68 -1.39
N ILE A 134 -4.45 -7.87 -2.33
CA ILE A 134 -3.32 -8.80 -2.18
C ILE A 134 -2.42 -8.34 -1.03
N VAL A 135 -2.11 -7.05 -0.96
CA VAL A 135 -1.27 -6.50 0.09
C VAL A 135 -1.93 -6.67 1.46
N ARG A 136 -3.23 -6.39 1.56
CA ARG A 136 -3.96 -6.57 2.82
C ARG A 136 -3.87 -8.00 3.34
N ALA A 137 -3.94 -8.98 2.43
CA ALA A 137 -3.82 -10.39 2.81
C ALA A 137 -2.40 -10.77 3.21
N ALA A 138 -1.40 -10.09 2.65
CA ALA A 138 0.01 -10.44 2.84
C ALA A 138 0.66 -9.72 4.01
N VAL A 139 0.15 -8.56 4.40
CA VAL A 139 0.72 -7.77 5.50
C VAL A 139 0.06 -8.18 6.81
N PRO A 140 0.84 -8.78 7.74
CA PRO A 140 0.27 -9.12 9.04
C PRO A 140 0.15 -7.86 9.88
N VAL A 141 -1.04 -7.31 9.93
CA VAL A 141 -1.32 -6.12 10.70
C VAL A 141 -2.10 -6.55 11.94
N ARG A 142 -1.39 -6.94 12.94
CA ARG A 142 -1.98 -7.30 14.21
C ARG A 142 -1.30 -6.61 15.36
#